data_cfdd058277e8f5b3fb7ac3fb38e8af90
#
_entry.id   cfdd058277e8f5b3fb7ac3fb38e8af90
#
_cell.length_a   1.000
_cell.length_b   1.000
_cell.length_c   1.000
_cell.angle_alpha   90.00
_cell.angle_beta   90.00
_cell.angle_gamma   90.00
#
_symmetry.space_group_name_H-M   'P 1'
#
loop_
_entity.id
_entity.type
_entity.pdbx_description
1 polymer ?
#
loop_
_entity_poly.entity_id
_entity_poly.type
_entity_poly.pdbx_seq_one_letter_code
_entity_poly.pdbx_strand_id
1 'polypeptide(L)'
;MSIVIENLSKSYGPVRALQNVSCTWEPGKLYGLLGRNGAGKSTLLSAVTQRLFPDGGSVTVDGEPIGDNDRALSKMYLMSEKLYYPETMRVKDAFRWSQAFYPNFDREFAWNLAGAFQLNTSAKVSKLSTGYSSIFKIVVALSTNAPYVLLDEPVLGLDANHRDLFYKTLLARYAERPFTAVISTHLIEEISHLIEDVVILHHGQVLAQGPREELLAGGYTVSGPKGLVEEYIRGKRLLGVDTLGGLLSAHLQGTPDRAALPQGLELSPLDLQKLFVLMTSDPEQTIAGSPRTGGGKV
;
A
#
# COMPACT_ATOMS: atom_id res chain seq x y z
N MET A 1 5.57 21.08 -5.28
CA MET A 1 6.18 19.81 -5.78
C MET A 1 5.22 18.69 -5.46
N SER A 2 4.88 17.80 -6.40
CA SER A 2 3.97 16.65 -6.16
C SER A 2 3.96 15.74 -7.39
N ILE A 3 3.46 14.51 -7.26
CA ILE A 3 3.03 13.70 -8.40
C ILE A 3 1.51 13.85 -8.49
N VAL A 4 1.03 14.39 -9.62
CA VAL A 4 -0.41 14.54 -9.88
C VAL A 4 -0.81 13.59 -11.00
N ILE A 5 -1.82 12.79 -10.73
CA ILE A 5 -2.38 11.79 -11.63
C ILE A 5 -3.82 12.21 -11.93
N GLU A 6 -4.16 12.35 -13.22
CA GLU A 6 -5.49 12.82 -13.65
C GLU A 6 -6.10 11.86 -14.68
N ASN A 7 -7.26 11.31 -14.33
CA ASN A 7 -8.10 10.47 -15.20
C ASN A 7 -7.34 9.32 -15.88
N LEU A 8 -6.32 8.76 -15.19
CA LEU A 8 -5.44 7.75 -15.75
C LEU A 8 -6.22 6.45 -16.01
N SER A 9 -6.15 5.96 -17.23
CA SER A 9 -6.88 4.77 -17.67
C SER A 9 -5.96 3.80 -18.40
N LYS A 10 -6.14 2.48 -18.15
CA LYS A 10 -5.40 1.42 -18.81
C LYS A 10 -6.19 0.15 -18.93
N SER A 11 -6.21 -0.42 -20.13
CA SER A 11 -6.86 -1.71 -20.39
C SER A 11 -5.86 -2.73 -20.99
N TYR A 12 -6.06 -3.99 -20.69
CA TYR A 12 -5.38 -5.14 -21.27
C TYR A 12 -6.43 -6.06 -21.90
N GLY A 13 -6.69 -5.88 -23.19
CA GLY A 13 -7.80 -6.54 -23.84
C GLY A 13 -9.12 -6.17 -23.16
N PRO A 14 -9.91 -7.16 -22.67
CA PRO A 14 -11.18 -6.88 -21.99
C PRO A 14 -11.04 -6.38 -20.54
N VAL A 15 -9.85 -6.50 -19.95
CA VAL A 15 -9.62 -6.14 -18.55
C VAL A 15 -9.26 -4.66 -18.42
N ARG A 16 -10.12 -3.90 -17.77
CA ARG A 16 -9.87 -2.49 -17.42
C ARG A 16 -9.06 -2.44 -16.12
N ALA A 17 -7.75 -2.35 -16.21
CA ALA A 17 -6.86 -2.35 -15.06
C ALA A 17 -6.85 -1.01 -14.31
N LEU A 18 -7.03 0.11 -15.02
CA LEU A 18 -7.24 1.45 -14.44
C LEU A 18 -8.40 2.13 -15.16
N GLN A 19 -9.26 2.83 -14.40
CA GLN A 19 -10.48 3.47 -14.90
C GLN A 19 -10.57 4.87 -14.28
N ASN A 20 -10.10 5.89 -15.02
CA ASN A 20 -10.14 7.29 -14.62
C ASN A 20 -9.56 7.54 -13.20
N VAL A 21 -8.42 6.91 -12.91
CA VAL A 21 -7.73 7.07 -11.63
C VAL A 21 -7.19 8.49 -11.53
N SER A 22 -7.60 9.20 -10.48
CA SER A 22 -7.09 10.54 -10.15
C SER A 22 -6.68 10.56 -8.69
N CYS A 23 -5.42 10.92 -8.41
CA CYS A 23 -4.90 11.12 -7.06
C CYS A 23 -3.65 12.00 -7.10
N THR A 24 -3.26 12.53 -5.94
CA THR A 24 -2.07 13.35 -5.79
C THR A 24 -1.21 12.79 -4.67
N TRP A 25 0.10 12.69 -4.92
CA TRP A 25 1.09 12.36 -3.89
C TRP A 25 1.93 13.60 -3.62
N GLU A 26 1.67 14.20 -2.45
CA GLU A 26 2.39 15.39 -1.97
C GLU A 26 3.83 15.05 -1.59
N PRO A 27 4.74 16.03 -1.61
CA PRO A 27 6.13 15.80 -1.27
C PRO A 27 6.32 15.52 0.22
N GLY A 28 7.31 14.67 0.51
CA GLY A 28 7.74 14.42 1.88
C GLY A 28 6.72 13.68 2.74
N LYS A 29 5.90 12.80 2.15
CA LYS A 29 4.93 11.97 2.86
C LYS A 29 5.09 10.49 2.55
N LEU A 30 4.68 9.66 3.50
CA LEU A 30 4.60 8.20 3.35
C LEU A 30 3.16 7.80 3.01
N TYR A 31 2.96 7.27 1.80
CA TYR A 31 1.67 6.82 1.29
C TYR A 31 1.51 5.30 1.34
N GLY A 32 0.35 4.84 1.75
CA GLY A 32 -0.11 3.48 1.50
C GLY A 32 -0.98 3.41 0.24
N LEU A 33 -0.54 2.67 -0.78
CA LEU A 33 -1.35 2.32 -1.94
C LEU A 33 -1.96 0.94 -1.70
N LEU A 34 -3.18 0.93 -1.21
CA LEU A 34 -3.87 -0.27 -0.76
C LEU A 34 -4.83 -0.80 -1.83
N GLY A 35 -4.97 -2.10 -1.93
CA GLY A 35 -5.88 -2.73 -2.87
C GLY A 35 -5.68 -4.25 -2.91
N ARG A 36 -6.73 -4.99 -3.20
CA ARG A 36 -6.64 -6.45 -3.39
C ARG A 36 -5.74 -6.79 -4.58
N ASN A 37 -5.35 -8.06 -4.69
CA ASN A 37 -4.63 -8.54 -5.89
C ASN A 37 -5.50 -8.29 -7.13
N GLY A 38 -4.88 -7.73 -8.18
CA GLY A 38 -5.60 -7.32 -9.38
C GLY A 38 -6.33 -5.97 -9.32
N ALA A 39 -6.24 -5.22 -8.22
CA ALA A 39 -6.89 -3.90 -8.09
C ALA A 39 -6.30 -2.81 -9.01
N GLY A 40 -5.12 -3.04 -9.61
CA GLY A 40 -4.46 -2.09 -10.51
C GLY A 40 -3.23 -1.39 -9.93
N LYS A 41 -2.79 -1.73 -8.70
CA LYS A 41 -1.67 -1.06 -8.00
C LYS A 41 -0.38 -1.02 -8.85
N SER A 42 0.13 -2.18 -9.27
CA SER A 42 1.36 -2.28 -10.08
C SER A 42 1.22 -1.63 -11.44
N THR A 43 0.01 -1.66 -12.02
CA THR A 43 -0.30 -0.96 -13.28
C THR A 43 -0.22 0.56 -13.08
N LEU A 44 -0.78 1.08 -11.98
CA LEU A 44 -0.71 2.49 -11.63
C LEU A 44 0.75 2.95 -11.45
N LEU A 45 1.53 2.24 -10.63
CA LEU A 45 2.93 2.57 -10.39
C LEU A 45 3.77 2.52 -11.69
N SER A 46 3.49 1.54 -12.55
CA SER A 46 4.17 1.40 -13.83
C SER A 46 3.80 2.52 -14.81
N ALA A 47 2.54 2.96 -14.81
CA ALA A 47 2.09 4.07 -15.66
C ALA A 47 2.66 5.42 -15.19
N VAL A 48 2.68 5.66 -13.87
CA VAL A 48 3.27 6.87 -13.28
C VAL A 48 4.76 7.00 -13.58
N THR A 49 5.47 5.90 -13.71
CA THR A 49 6.92 5.90 -14.04
C THR A 49 7.20 5.68 -15.52
N GLN A 50 6.20 5.78 -16.37
CA GLN A 50 6.27 5.59 -17.82
C GLN A 50 6.88 4.24 -18.28
N ARG A 51 6.89 3.24 -17.37
CA ARG A 51 7.20 1.83 -17.74
C ARG A 51 6.05 1.17 -18.51
N LEU A 52 4.89 1.82 -18.48
CA LEU A 52 3.68 1.44 -19.16
C LEU A 52 3.00 2.71 -19.69
N PHE A 53 2.64 2.74 -20.97
CA PHE A 53 1.86 3.84 -21.53
C PHE A 53 0.38 3.67 -21.19
N PRO A 54 -0.25 4.67 -20.53
CA PRO A 54 -1.69 4.66 -20.30
C PRO A 54 -2.47 4.80 -21.61
N ASP A 55 -3.74 4.42 -21.60
CA ASP A 55 -4.64 4.61 -22.74
C ASP A 55 -5.27 6.00 -22.73
N GLY A 56 -5.24 6.69 -21.57
CA GLY A 56 -5.74 8.05 -21.41
C GLY A 56 -5.37 8.62 -20.05
N GLY A 57 -5.59 9.91 -19.88
CA GLY A 57 -5.20 10.66 -18.70
C GLY A 57 -3.80 11.24 -18.78
N SER A 58 -3.36 11.86 -17.68
CA SER A 58 -2.05 12.49 -17.59
C SER A 58 -1.39 12.26 -16.24
N VAL A 59 -0.07 12.36 -16.21
CA VAL A 59 0.75 12.37 -15.00
C VAL A 59 1.73 13.52 -15.09
N THR A 60 1.84 14.30 -14.04
CA THR A 60 2.85 15.34 -13.88
C THR A 60 3.66 15.11 -12.61
N VAL A 61 4.94 15.46 -12.67
CA VAL A 61 5.86 15.45 -11.53
C VAL A 61 6.39 16.86 -11.34
N ASP A 62 6.09 17.47 -10.20
CA ASP A 62 6.45 18.86 -9.89
C ASP A 62 5.94 19.86 -10.95
N GLY A 63 4.75 19.59 -11.52
CA GLY A 63 4.13 20.39 -12.57
C GLY A 63 4.65 20.13 -13.99
N GLU A 64 5.65 19.25 -14.15
CA GLU A 64 6.18 18.86 -15.46
C GLU A 64 5.52 17.54 -15.92
N PRO A 65 4.97 17.44 -17.15
CA PRO A 65 4.46 16.17 -17.67
C PRO A 65 5.60 15.15 -17.80
N ILE A 66 5.28 13.87 -17.54
CA ILE A 66 6.29 12.79 -17.60
C ILE A 66 6.58 12.31 -19.04
N GLY A 67 5.69 12.59 -19.99
CA GLY A 67 5.84 12.16 -21.37
C GLY A 67 7.12 12.71 -22.02
N ASP A 68 8.02 11.81 -22.46
CA ASP A 68 9.32 12.15 -23.08
C ASP A 68 10.15 13.17 -22.26
N ASN A 69 10.06 13.07 -20.92
CA ASN A 69 10.70 14.01 -20.01
C ASN A 69 11.59 13.28 -19.00
N ASP A 70 12.84 13.03 -19.39
CA ASP A 70 13.85 12.35 -18.57
C ASP A 70 14.10 13.10 -17.25
N ARG A 71 13.97 14.44 -17.24
CA ARG A 71 14.14 15.24 -16.01
C ARG A 71 13.04 14.95 -14.99
N ALA A 72 11.80 14.86 -15.41
CA ALA A 72 10.69 14.48 -14.54
C ALA A 72 10.83 13.03 -14.08
N LEU A 73 11.16 12.12 -14.99
CA LEU A 73 11.33 10.69 -14.71
C LEU A 73 12.51 10.41 -13.76
N SER A 74 13.63 11.16 -13.87
CA SER A 74 14.80 10.99 -12.98
C SER A 74 14.54 11.31 -11.52
N LYS A 75 13.44 12.02 -11.22
CA LYS A 75 13.01 12.29 -9.84
C LYS A 75 12.34 11.08 -9.17
N MET A 76 12.01 10.04 -9.91
CA MET A 76 11.27 8.87 -9.42
C MET A 76 12.11 7.61 -9.47
N TYR A 77 11.95 6.75 -8.48
CA TYR A 77 12.43 5.37 -8.54
C TYR A 77 11.26 4.41 -8.29
N LEU A 78 11.08 3.42 -9.17
CA LEU A 78 10.13 2.34 -8.96
C LEU A 78 10.86 1.03 -8.66
N MET A 79 10.68 0.53 -7.44
CA MET A 79 10.92 -0.86 -7.09
C MET A 79 9.72 -1.68 -7.53
N SER A 80 9.88 -2.52 -8.55
CA SER A 80 8.82 -3.43 -9.03
C SER A 80 9.18 -4.89 -8.77
N GLU A 81 8.18 -5.78 -8.87
CA GLU A 81 8.42 -7.22 -8.80
C GLU A 81 9.45 -7.67 -9.85
N LYS A 82 9.34 -7.12 -11.05
CA LYS A 82 10.21 -7.46 -12.18
C LYS A 82 11.63 -6.89 -12.00
N LEU A 83 12.63 -7.71 -12.25
CA LEU A 83 14.03 -7.30 -12.27
C LEU A 83 14.41 -6.79 -13.68
N TYR A 84 14.95 -5.57 -13.73
CA TYR A 84 15.38 -4.93 -14.98
C TYR A 84 16.91 -4.90 -15.14
N TYR A 85 17.61 -5.75 -14.39
CA TYR A 85 19.07 -5.90 -14.50
C TYR A 85 19.42 -7.08 -15.40
N PRO A 86 20.52 -7.00 -16.18
CA PRO A 86 21.00 -8.15 -16.95
C PRO A 86 21.23 -9.38 -16.05
N GLU A 87 20.84 -10.56 -16.50
CA GLU A 87 20.93 -11.80 -15.74
C GLU A 87 22.35 -12.14 -15.26
N THR A 88 23.36 -11.70 -16.01
CA THR A 88 24.78 -11.92 -15.71
C THR A 88 25.34 -10.93 -14.69
N MET A 89 24.62 -9.83 -14.41
CA MET A 89 25.07 -8.75 -13.54
C MET A 89 25.15 -9.22 -12.09
N ARG A 90 26.22 -8.82 -11.38
CA ARG A 90 26.35 -9.04 -9.95
C ARG A 90 25.74 -7.87 -9.17
N VAL A 91 25.31 -8.12 -7.93
CA VAL A 91 24.75 -7.10 -7.05
C VAL A 91 25.66 -5.86 -6.94
N LYS A 92 26.96 -6.07 -6.70
CA LYS A 92 27.96 -4.97 -6.63
C LYS A 92 28.04 -4.14 -7.92
N ASP A 93 27.83 -4.75 -9.07
CA ASP A 93 27.89 -4.07 -10.36
C ASP A 93 26.59 -3.29 -10.61
N ALA A 94 25.46 -3.82 -10.13
CA ALA A 94 24.19 -3.11 -10.14
C ALA A 94 24.25 -1.82 -9.31
N PHE A 95 24.94 -1.79 -8.17
CA PHE A 95 25.14 -0.54 -7.41
C PHE A 95 25.91 0.51 -8.20
N ARG A 96 26.94 0.12 -8.96
CA ARG A 96 27.67 1.04 -9.85
C ARG A 96 26.75 1.57 -10.97
N TRP A 97 25.94 0.70 -11.54
CA TRP A 97 24.97 1.10 -12.56
C TRP A 97 23.94 2.07 -12.01
N SER A 98 23.39 1.79 -10.84
CA SER A 98 22.43 2.69 -10.20
C SER A 98 23.02 4.09 -9.99
N GLN A 99 24.30 4.21 -9.66
CA GLN A 99 24.99 5.49 -9.53
C GLN A 99 25.06 6.26 -10.86
N ALA A 100 25.15 5.58 -12.00
CA ALA A 100 25.17 6.22 -13.31
C ALA A 100 23.81 6.85 -13.67
N PHE A 101 22.70 6.24 -13.23
CA PHE A 101 21.34 6.75 -13.49
C PHE A 101 20.81 7.69 -12.40
N TYR A 102 21.27 7.52 -11.15
CA TYR A 102 20.89 8.34 -10.01
C TYR A 102 22.13 9.05 -9.46
N PRO A 103 22.38 10.30 -9.85
CA PRO A 103 23.62 11.03 -9.46
C PRO A 103 23.80 11.14 -7.95
N ASN A 104 22.70 11.14 -7.18
CA ASN A 104 22.71 11.22 -5.72
C ASN A 104 22.73 9.82 -5.05
N PHE A 105 23.01 8.75 -5.79
CA PHE A 105 23.03 7.39 -5.24
C PHE A 105 24.07 7.27 -4.11
N ASP A 106 23.58 6.92 -2.93
CA ASP A 106 24.40 6.76 -1.72
C ASP A 106 25.03 5.36 -1.71
N ARG A 107 26.23 5.30 -2.23
CA ARG A 107 26.97 4.04 -2.37
C ARG A 107 27.36 3.45 -1.02
N GLU A 108 27.79 4.29 -0.08
CA GLU A 108 28.20 3.86 1.25
C GLU A 108 27.00 3.24 1.98
N PHE A 109 25.88 3.94 1.97
CA PHE A 109 24.65 3.41 2.53
C PHE A 109 24.22 2.10 1.87
N ALA A 110 24.32 1.96 0.55
CA ALA A 110 24.00 0.72 -0.15
C ALA A 110 24.84 -0.47 0.33
N TRP A 111 26.14 -0.26 0.54
CA TRP A 111 27.02 -1.30 1.07
C TRP A 111 26.72 -1.66 2.52
N ASN A 112 26.50 -0.65 3.38
CA ASN A 112 26.17 -0.84 4.79
C ASN A 112 24.84 -1.59 4.93
N LEU A 113 23.82 -1.18 4.17
CA LEU A 113 22.51 -1.82 4.19
C LEU A 113 22.56 -3.24 3.62
N ALA A 114 23.33 -3.49 2.54
CA ALA A 114 23.55 -4.83 2.02
C ALA A 114 24.19 -5.75 3.07
N GLY A 115 25.14 -5.22 3.86
CA GLY A 115 25.74 -5.93 4.98
C GLY A 115 24.73 -6.26 6.08
N ALA A 116 23.90 -5.30 6.47
CA ALA A 116 22.86 -5.48 7.49
C ALA A 116 21.84 -6.56 7.10
N PHE A 117 21.48 -6.63 5.82
CA PHE A 117 20.60 -7.68 5.26
C PHE A 117 21.34 -8.98 4.91
N GLN A 118 22.63 -9.09 5.16
CA GLN A 118 23.47 -10.23 4.78
C GLN A 118 23.37 -10.57 3.27
N LEU A 119 23.18 -9.55 2.43
CA LEU A 119 23.07 -9.72 0.98
C LEU A 119 24.44 -10.01 0.36
N ASN A 120 24.57 -11.15 -0.31
CA ASN A 120 25.80 -11.50 -1.03
C ASN A 120 25.99 -10.62 -2.28
N THR A 121 26.80 -9.58 -2.15
CA THR A 121 27.05 -8.60 -3.22
C THR A 121 27.86 -9.17 -4.41
N SER A 122 28.49 -10.32 -4.24
CA SER A 122 29.20 -11.05 -5.32
C SER A 122 28.27 -11.97 -6.11
N ALA A 123 27.07 -12.25 -5.62
CA ALA A 123 26.09 -13.09 -6.32
C ALA A 123 25.57 -12.38 -7.59
N LYS A 124 25.18 -13.18 -8.59
CA LYS A 124 24.42 -12.68 -9.74
C LYS A 124 23.00 -12.34 -9.30
N VAL A 125 22.46 -11.23 -9.79
CA VAL A 125 21.10 -10.77 -9.45
C VAL A 125 20.07 -11.84 -9.82
N SER A 126 20.25 -12.53 -10.96
CA SER A 126 19.35 -13.61 -11.40
C SER A 126 19.41 -14.91 -10.54
N LYS A 127 20.36 -15.02 -9.64
CA LYS A 127 20.53 -16.19 -8.76
C LYS A 127 20.11 -15.95 -7.32
N LEU A 128 19.60 -14.76 -7.03
CA LEU A 128 19.02 -14.44 -5.72
C LEU A 128 17.69 -15.19 -5.55
N SER A 129 17.42 -15.67 -4.33
CA SER A 129 16.07 -16.13 -3.98
C SER A 129 15.07 -14.97 -4.03
N THR A 130 13.78 -15.26 -4.01
CA THR A 130 12.73 -14.22 -4.01
C THR A 130 12.96 -13.19 -2.91
N GLY A 131 13.22 -13.63 -1.66
CA GLY A 131 13.49 -12.73 -0.55
C GLY A 131 14.77 -11.90 -0.75
N TYR A 132 15.89 -12.52 -1.15
CA TYR A 132 17.11 -11.76 -1.42
C TYR A 132 17.00 -10.86 -2.65
N SER A 133 16.16 -11.19 -3.62
CA SER A 133 15.82 -10.29 -4.73
C SER A 133 15.06 -9.06 -4.24
N SER A 134 14.10 -9.23 -3.32
CA SER A 134 13.41 -8.11 -2.68
C SER A 134 14.38 -7.25 -1.85
N ILE A 135 15.26 -7.87 -1.06
CA ILE A 135 16.32 -7.18 -0.30
C ILE A 135 17.22 -6.36 -1.24
N PHE A 136 17.69 -6.95 -2.33
CA PHE A 136 18.51 -6.24 -3.32
C PHE A 136 17.79 -5.01 -3.85
N LYS A 137 16.52 -5.14 -4.23
CA LYS A 137 15.70 -4.04 -4.74
C LYS A 137 15.47 -2.94 -3.69
N ILE A 138 15.23 -3.32 -2.42
CA ILE A 138 15.12 -2.40 -1.28
C ILE A 138 16.42 -1.60 -1.11
N VAL A 139 17.58 -2.30 -1.09
CA VAL A 139 18.87 -1.63 -0.95
C VAL A 139 19.07 -0.60 -2.04
N VAL A 140 18.79 -0.95 -3.29
CA VAL A 140 18.89 0.01 -4.40
C VAL A 140 17.91 1.16 -4.21
N ALA A 141 16.63 0.87 -3.96
CA ALA A 141 15.58 1.89 -3.84
C ALA A 141 15.92 2.96 -2.80
N LEU A 142 16.28 2.54 -1.58
CA LEU A 142 16.60 3.45 -0.48
C LEU A 142 17.95 4.19 -0.65
N SER A 143 18.81 3.70 -1.54
CA SER A 143 20.10 4.32 -1.85
C SER A 143 20.04 5.32 -3.01
N THR A 144 18.97 5.36 -3.80
CA THR A 144 18.86 6.28 -4.95
C THR A 144 18.83 7.73 -4.56
N ASN A 145 18.35 8.05 -3.35
CA ASN A 145 18.05 9.40 -2.90
C ASN A 145 17.10 10.16 -3.84
N ALA A 146 16.25 9.41 -4.57
CA ALA A 146 15.22 9.98 -5.41
C ALA A 146 14.17 10.72 -4.55
N PRO A 147 13.66 11.88 -4.97
CA PRO A 147 12.58 12.59 -4.29
C PRO A 147 11.30 11.76 -4.12
N TYR A 148 11.02 10.86 -5.07
CA TYR A 148 9.86 9.98 -5.07
C TYR A 148 10.29 8.53 -5.21
N VAL A 149 10.00 7.70 -4.21
CA VAL A 149 10.33 6.27 -4.19
C VAL A 149 9.03 5.46 -4.17
N LEU A 150 8.76 4.75 -5.25
CA LEU A 150 7.57 3.92 -5.40
C LEU A 150 7.96 2.47 -5.14
N LEU A 151 7.31 1.81 -4.20
CA LEU A 151 7.65 0.48 -3.71
C LEU A 151 6.47 -0.46 -3.95
N ASP A 152 6.60 -1.34 -4.95
CA ASP A 152 5.57 -2.33 -5.27
C ASP A 152 5.85 -3.65 -4.58
N GLU A 153 5.02 -3.99 -3.59
CA GLU A 153 5.12 -5.18 -2.72
C GLU A 153 6.56 -5.39 -2.18
N PRO A 154 7.17 -4.39 -1.49
CA PRO A 154 8.60 -4.41 -1.17
C PRO A 154 9.01 -5.58 -0.27
N VAL A 155 8.11 -6.05 0.58
CA VAL A 155 8.40 -7.09 1.57
C VAL A 155 8.05 -8.51 1.11
N LEU A 156 7.71 -8.68 -0.17
CA LEU A 156 7.38 -9.98 -0.73
C LEU A 156 8.55 -10.97 -0.59
N GLY A 157 8.29 -12.10 0.07
CA GLY A 157 9.27 -13.15 0.30
C GLY A 157 10.27 -12.88 1.42
N LEU A 158 10.10 -11.78 2.19
CA LEU A 158 10.91 -11.51 3.38
C LEU A 158 10.34 -12.22 4.61
N ASP A 159 11.22 -12.71 5.46
CA ASP A 159 10.86 -13.11 6.82
C ASP A 159 10.60 -11.90 7.73
N ALA A 160 10.08 -12.16 8.94
CA ALA A 160 9.71 -11.11 9.87
C ALA A 160 10.88 -10.20 10.27
N ASN A 161 12.10 -10.75 10.43
CA ASN A 161 13.28 -9.96 10.81
C ASN A 161 13.71 -9.00 9.70
N HIS A 162 13.71 -9.48 8.44
CA HIS A 162 14.05 -8.64 7.30
C HIS A 162 12.98 -7.58 7.02
N ARG A 163 11.69 -7.88 7.27
CA ARG A 163 10.62 -6.89 7.19
C ARG A 163 10.78 -5.78 8.21
N ASP A 164 11.02 -6.13 9.48
CA ASP A 164 11.26 -5.17 10.56
C ASP A 164 12.48 -4.27 10.24
N LEU A 165 13.58 -4.88 9.77
CA LEU A 165 14.77 -4.13 9.35
C LEU A 165 14.46 -3.16 8.19
N PHE A 166 13.67 -3.58 7.21
CA PHE A 166 13.24 -2.70 6.11
C PHE A 166 12.46 -1.50 6.63
N TYR A 167 11.43 -1.71 7.46
CA TYR A 167 10.60 -0.63 7.96
C TYR A 167 11.40 0.35 8.84
N LYS A 168 12.26 -0.16 9.71
CA LYS A 168 13.16 0.68 10.50
C LYS A 168 14.10 1.50 9.64
N THR A 169 14.67 0.88 8.60
CA THR A 169 15.58 1.57 7.67
C THR A 169 14.83 2.65 6.87
N LEU A 170 13.64 2.34 6.38
CA LEU A 170 12.79 3.30 5.66
C LEU A 170 12.52 4.54 6.51
N LEU A 171 12.09 4.35 7.77
CA LEU A 171 11.81 5.44 8.70
C LEU A 171 13.07 6.23 9.05
N ALA A 172 14.22 5.56 9.28
CA ALA A 172 15.47 6.24 9.55
C ALA A 172 15.89 7.14 8.39
N ARG A 173 15.83 6.62 7.15
CA ARG A 173 16.14 7.44 5.94
C ARG A 173 15.15 8.56 5.74
N TYR A 174 13.86 8.34 6.00
CA TYR A 174 12.84 9.37 5.94
C TYR A 174 13.08 10.49 6.96
N ALA A 175 13.48 10.13 8.18
CA ALA A 175 13.78 11.10 9.23
C ALA A 175 15.04 11.93 8.93
N GLU A 176 16.09 11.32 8.34
CA GLU A 176 17.31 12.01 7.94
C GLU A 176 17.08 12.97 6.77
N ARG A 177 16.34 12.53 5.78
CA ARG A 177 16.06 13.26 4.55
C ARG A 177 14.66 12.91 4.07
N PRO A 178 13.65 13.73 4.36
CA PRO A 178 12.28 13.47 3.91
C PRO A 178 12.19 13.33 2.38
N PHE A 179 11.53 12.28 1.94
CA PHE A 179 11.20 11.98 0.55
C PHE A 179 9.79 11.44 0.48
N THR A 180 9.17 11.42 -0.68
CA THR A 180 7.86 10.80 -0.83
C THR A 180 8.03 9.31 -1.10
N ALA A 181 7.45 8.46 -0.26
CA ALA A 181 7.37 7.03 -0.51
C ALA A 181 5.92 6.59 -0.71
N VAL A 182 5.70 5.79 -1.76
CA VAL A 182 4.40 5.14 -2.01
C VAL A 182 4.60 3.64 -1.88
N ILE A 183 4.02 3.05 -0.84
CA ILE A 183 4.16 1.62 -0.52
C ILE A 183 2.89 0.91 -0.97
N SER A 184 3.00 0.15 -2.06
CA SER A 184 1.95 -0.75 -2.52
C SER A 184 2.07 -2.08 -1.80
N THR A 185 1.06 -2.47 -1.03
CA THR A 185 1.06 -3.74 -0.32
C THR A 185 -0.34 -4.23 -0.02
N HIS A 186 -0.46 -5.53 0.25
CA HIS A 186 -1.64 -6.16 0.82
C HIS A 186 -1.49 -6.43 2.34
N LEU A 187 -0.29 -6.21 2.91
CA LEU A 187 0.00 -6.36 4.35
C LEU A 187 -0.26 -5.03 5.09
N ILE A 188 -1.53 -4.64 5.16
CA ILE A 188 -1.97 -3.33 5.64
C ILE A 188 -1.58 -3.09 7.09
N GLU A 189 -1.73 -4.11 7.97
CA GLU A 189 -1.41 -3.99 9.39
C GLU A 189 0.06 -3.60 9.63
N GLU A 190 0.98 -4.16 8.82
CA GLU A 190 2.41 -3.92 8.99
C GLU A 190 2.81 -2.48 8.66
N ILE A 191 2.13 -1.83 7.71
CA ILE A 191 2.46 -0.47 7.29
C ILE A 191 1.55 0.59 7.89
N SER A 192 0.45 0.20 8.52
CA SER A 192 -0.59 1.12 8.99
C SER A 192 -0.05 2.23 9.92
N HIS A 193 0.96 1.92 10.72
CA HIS A 193 1.58 2.86 11.65
C HIS A 193 2.68 3.74 11.00
N LEU A 194 3.11 3.42 9.77
CA LEU A 194 4.17 4.12 9.05
C LEU A 194 3.63 5.18 8.10
N ILE A 195 2.45 4.92 7.52
CA ILE A 195 1.87 5.75 6.47
C ILE A 195 1.05 6.91 7.04
N GLU A 196 1.17 8.06 6.40
CA GLU A 196 0.44 9.28 6.73
C GLU A 196 -0.86 9.37 5.93
N ASP A 197 -0.77 9.12 4.64
CA ASP A 197 -1.89 9.18 3.70
C ASP A 197 -2.14 7.81 3.04
N VAL A 198 -3.37 7.59 2.62
CA VAL A 198 -3.83 6.33 2.03
C VAL A 198 -4.51 6.60 0.70
N VAL A 199 -4.24 5.74 -0.28
CA VAL A 199 -5.03 5.61 -1.52
C VAL A 199 -5.52 4.17 -1.60
N ILE A 200 -6.83 3.96 -1.60
CA ILE A 200 -7.46 2.64 -1.74
C ILE A 200 -7.91 2.46 -3.18
N LEU A 201 -7.31 1.49 -3.87
CA LEU A 201 -7.72 1.07 -5.20
C LEU A 201 -8.62 -0.16 -5.13
N HIS A 202 -9.71 -0.14 -5.88
CA HIS A 202 -10.63 -1.25 -6.05
C HIS A 202 -11.12 -1.31 -7.49
N HIS A 203 -10.96 -2.46 -8.16
CA HIS A 203 -11.33 -2.66 -9.56
C HIS A 203 -10.86 -1.53 -10.51
N GLY A 204 -9.63 -1.08 -10.32
CA GLY A 204 -9.01 -0.05 -11.16
C GLY A 204 -9.49 1.37 -10.91
N GLN A 205 -10.22 1.63 -9.82
CA GLN A 205 -10.72 2.95 -9.42
C GLN A 205 -10.22 3.34 -8.04
N VAL A 206 -10.09 4.63 -7.77
CA VAL A 206 -9.85 5.14 -6.41
C VAL A 206 -11.17 5.09 -5.64
N LEU A 207 -11.21 4.27 -4.61
CA LEU A 207 -12.37 4.12 -3.74
C LEU A 207 -12.35 5.14 -2.59
N ALA A 208 -11.16 5.42 -2.05
CA ALA A 208 -10.93 6.42 -1.03
C ALA A 208 -9.48 6.92 -1.11
N GLN A 209 -9.26 8.17 -0.74
CA GLN A 209 -7.93 8.77 -0.57
C GLN A 209 -7.96 9.87 0.48
N GLY A 210 -6.86 10.06 1.18
CA GLY A 210 -6.67 11.12 2.17
C GLY A 210 -5.83 10.70 3.36
N PRO A 211 -5.71 11.61 4.36
CA PRO A 211 -5.01 11.30 5.59
C PRO A 211 -5.60 10.08 6.28
N ARG A 212 -4.73 9.16 6.70
CA ARG A 212 -5.15 7.92 7.39
C ARG A 212 -6.05 8.22 8.59
N GLU A 213 -5.69 9.24 9.37
CA GLU A 213 -6.45 9.60 10.58
C GLU A 213 -7.86 10.08 10.26
N GLU A 214 -8.04 10.85 9.18
CA GLU A 214 -9.37 11.31 8.72
C GLU A 214 -10.22 10.15 8.23
N LEU A 215 -9.64 9.21 7.48
CA LEU A 215 -10.35 8.02 7.01
C LEU A 215 -10.80 7.14 8.19
N LEU A 216 -9.99 7.02 9.23
CA LEU A 216 -10.30 6.22 10.42
C LEU A 216 -11.24 6.93 11.39
N ALA A 217 -11.19 8.26 11.48
CA ALA A 217 -12.08 9.06 12.34
C ALA A 217 -13.56 8.94 11.96
N GLY A 218 -13.85 8.52 10.71
CA GLY A 218 -15.21 8.30 10.21
C GLY A 218 -15.93 7.07 10.78
N GLY A 219 -15.27 6.24 11.62
CA GLY A 219 -15.86 5.02 12.14
C GLY A 219 -15.29 4.55 13.46
N TYR A 220 -15.98 3.61 14.10
CA TYR A 220 -15.56 2.96 15.33
C TYR A 220 -16.09 1.53 15.40
N THR A 221 -15.50 0.72 16.29
CA THR A 221 -15.93 -0.65 16.55
C THR A 221 -16.51 -0.73 17.94
N VAL A 222 -17.65 -1.41 18.09
CA VAL A 222 -18.20 -1.82 19.37
C VAL A 222 -18.18 -3.35 19.46
N SER A 223 -17.65 -3.88 20.55
CA SER A 223 -17.50 -5.32 20.76
C SER A 223 -18.08 -5.73 22.11
N GLY A 224 -18.65 -6.95 22.16
CA GLY A 224 -19.19 -7.52 23.38
C GLY A 224 -20.13 -8.69 23.14
N PRO A 225 -20.94 -9.09 24.15
CA PRO A 225 -21.96 -10.11 24.01
C PRO A 225 -22.94 -9.76 22.90
N LYS A 226 -23.23 -10.73 22.02
CA LYS A 226 -24.03 -10.53 20.80
C LYS A 226 -25.32 -9.75 21.04
N GLY A 227 -26.13 -10.14 22.02
CA GLY A 227 -27.41 -9.48 22.30
C GLY A 227 -27.27 -8.01 22.69
N LEU A 228 -26.23 -7.64 23.47
CA LEU A 228 -25.96 -6.26 23.87
C LEU A 228 -25.50 -5.41 22.68
N VAL A 229 -24.63 -5.97 21.83
CA VAL A 229 -24.17 -5.26 20.62
C VAL A 229 -25.33 -5.06 19.64
N GLU A 230 -26.18 -6.09 19.40
CA GLU A 230 -27.34 -5.99 18.53
C GLU A 230 -28.35 -4.93 19.01
N GLU A 231 -28.50 -4.76 20.31
CA GLU A 231 -29.33 -3.69 20.87
C GLU A 231 -28.68 -2.31 20.67
N TYR A 232 -27.38 -2.19 20.95
CA TYR A 232 -26.65 -0.92 20.82
C TYR A 232 -26.60 -0.38 19.41
N ILE A 233 -26.54 -1.24 18.38
CA ILE A 233 -26.42 -0.84 16.98
C ILE A 233 -27.77 -0.44 16.33
N ARG A 234 -28.89 -0.62 17.00
CA ARG A 234 -30.20 -0.27 16.45
C ARG A 234 -30.26 1.21 16.09
N GLY A 235 -30.63 1.51 14.84
CA GLY A 235 -30.70 2.87 14.33
C GLY A 235 -29.37 3.55 14.02
N LYS A 236 -28.23 2.85 14.20
CA LYS A 236 -26.92 3.36 13.82
C LYS A 236 -26.51 2.88 12.42
N ARG A 237 -25.65 3.65 11.76
CA ARG A 237 -25.16 3.29 10.43
C ARG A 237 -24.08 2.23 10.54
N LEU A 238 -24.44 1.00 10.22
CA LEU A 238 -23.59 -0.17 10.27
C LEU A 238 -22.73 -0.26 9.01
N LEU A 239 -21.42 -0.44 9.18
CA LEU A 239 -20.45 -0.72 8.10
C LEU A 239 -20.25 -2.22 7.92
N GLY A 240 -20.33 -3.00 9.00
CA GLY A 240 -20.20 -4.46 8.96
C GLY A 240 -20.16 -5.06 10.35
N VAL A 241 -20.17 -6.39 10.42
CA VAL A 241 -20.12 -7.16 11.67
C VAL A 241 -19.19 -8.35 11.54
N ASP A 242 -18.52 -8.68 12.65
CA ASP A 242 -17.78 -9.93 12.84
C ASP A 242 -18.38 -10.68 14.02
N THR A 243 -18.58 -11.98 13.85
CA THR A 243 -19.10 -12.83 14.93
C THR A 243 -18.09 -13.90 15.30
N LEU A 244 -17.81 -14.03 16.58
CA LEU A 244 -16.95 -15.07 17.10
C LEU A 244 -17.65 -15.74 18.31
N GLY A 245 -18.25 -16.90 18.09
CA GLY A 245 -19.06 -17.58 19.12
C GLY A 245 -20.21 -16.71 19.62
N GLY A 246 -20.24 -16.43 20.93
CA GLY A 246 -21.24 -15.56 21.56
C GLY A 246 -20.93 -14.07 21.54
N LEU A 247 -19.78 -13.67 20.97
CA LEU A 247 -19.35 -12.28 20.86
C LEU A 247 -19.63 -11.71 19.47
N LEU A 248 -19.94 -10.44 19.41
CA LEU A 248 -20.14 -9.66 18.20
C LEU A 248 -19.26 -8.42 18.23
N SER A 249 -18.61 -8.11 17.14
CA SER A 249 -17.94 -6.83 16.88
C SER A 249 -18.66 -6.14 15.73
N ALA A 250 -19.26 -5.01 15.99
CA ALA A 250 -19.95 -4.20 14.99
C ALA A 250 -19.12 -2.95 14.67
N HIS A 251 -18.93 -2.72 13.37
CA HIS A 251 -18.22 -1.57 12.84
C HIS A 251 -19.25 -0.53 12.39
N LEU A 252 -19.16 0.67 12.94
CA LEU A 252 -20.18 1.72 12.82
C LEU A 252 -19.57 2.96 12.20
N GLN A 253 -20.34 3.66 11.39
CA GLN A 253 -19.97 4.98 10.91
C GLN A 253 -20.37 6.06 11.92
N GLY A 254 -19.49 7.07 12.08
CA GLY A 254 -19.70 8.22 12.96
C GLY A 254 -18.80 8.18 14.18
N THR A 255 -19.13 9.01 15.17
CA THR A 255 -18.42 9.11 16.44
C THR A 255 -19.18 8.40 17.55
N PRO A 256 -18.48 7.61 18.41
CA PRO A 256 -19.15 6.92 19.50
C PRO A 256 -19.56 7.88 20.62
N ASP A 257 -20.76 7.70 21.14
CA ASP A 257 -21.15 8.31 22.41
C ASP A 257 -20.69 7.40 23.57
N ARG A 258 -19.58 7.80 24.20
CA ARG A 258 -19.00 7.05 25.31
C ARG A 258 -19.85 7.07 26.57
N ALA A 259 -20.67 8.13 26.75
CA ALA A 259 -21.53 8.27 27.93
C ALA A 259 -22.75 7.34 27.87
N ALA A 260 -23.19 7.01 26.66
CA ALA A 260 -24.31 6.10 26.42
C ALA A 260 -23.90 4.64 26.18
N LEU A 261 -22.63 4.27 26.45
CA LEU A 261 -22.15 2.90 26.25
C LEU A 261 -22.67 1.97 27.37
N PRO A 262 -23.44 0.92 27.04
CA PRO A 262 -23.87 -0.07 28.02
C PRO A 262 -22.68 -0.80 28.67
N GLN A 263 -22.86 -1.16 29.96
CA GLN A 263 -21.87 -1.97 30.65
C GLN A 263 -21.70 -3.34 29.99
N GLY A 264 -20.46 -3.77 29.78
CA GLY A 264 -20.13 -5.02 29.09
C GLY A 264 -19.90 -4.88 27.58
N LEU A 265 -19.97 -3.64 27.03
CA LEU A 265 -19.51 -3.32 25.70
C LEU A 265 -18.19 -2.54 25.75
N GLU A 266 -17.33 -2.79 24.75
CA GLU A 266 -16.05 -2.11 24.56
C GLU A 266 -16.06 -1.32 23.25
N LEU A 267 -15.47 -0.11 23.30
CA LEU A 267 -15.27 0.73 22.12
C LEU A 267 -13.80 0.72 21.73
N SER A 268 -13.54 0.50 20.46
CA SER A 268 -12.21 0.65 19.87
C SER A 268 -12.27 1.52 18.60
N PRO A 269 -11.17 2.20 18.25
CA PRO A 269 -11.06 2.83 16.94
C PRO A 269 -11.22 1.80 15.83
N LEU A 270 -11.71 2.22 14.67
CA LEU A 270 -11.63 1.41 13.45
C LEU A 270 -10.18 1.35 13.01
N ASP A 271 -9.65 0.16 12.72
CA ASP A 271 -8.32 -0.01 12.15
C ASP A 271 -8.35 0.06 10.60
N LEU A 272 -7.19 0.33 10.01
CA LEU A 272 -7.08 0.54 8.56
C LEU A 272 -7.37 -0.74 7.77
N GLN A 273 -6.94 -1.90 8.27
CA GLN A 273 -7.20 -3.18 7.61
C GLN A 273 -8.69 -3.48 7.59
N LYS A 274 -9.37 -3.22 8.72
CA LYS A 274 -10.81 -3.43 8.80
C LYS A 274 -11.58 -2.46 7.89
N LEU A 275 -11.21 -1.17 7.90
CA LEU A 275 -11.78 -0.20 6.97
C LEU A 275 -11.63 -0.68 5.52
N PHE A 276 -10.43 -1.10 5.15
CA PHE A 276 -10.14 -1.62 3.81
C PHE A 276 -11.02 -2.82 3.45
N VAL A 277 -11.14 -3.81 4.35
CA VAL A 277 -11.99 -4.99 4.14
C VAL A 277 -13.44 -4.57 3.94
N LEU A 278 -13.97 -3.71 4.83
CA LEU A 278 -15.35 -3.22 4.75
C LEU A 278 -15.65 -2.47 3.45
N MET A 279 -14.68 -1.70 2.94
CA MET A 279 -14.82 -0.94 1.70
C MET A 279 -14.68 -1.79 0.43
N THR A 280 -13.94 -2.90 0.49
CA THR A 280 -13.60 -3.73 -0.68
C THR A 280 -14.31 -5.08 -0.73
N SER A 281 -15.15 -5.39 0.28
CA SER A 281 -15.96 -6.61 0.30
C SER A 281 -17.25 -6.39 -0.50
N ASP A 282 -17.59 -7.36 -1.35
CA ASP A 282 -18.87 -7.36 -2.03
C ASP A 282 -20.00 -7.54 -1.01
N PRO A 283 -21.11 -6.79 -1.10
CA PRO A 283 -22.25 -6.90 -0.17
C PRO A 283 -22.83 -8.31 -0.05
N GLU A 284 -22.72 -9.13 -1.08
CA GLU A 284 -23.24 -10.50 -1.09
C GLU A 284 -22.40 -11.50 -0.26
N GLN A 285 -21.11 -11.19 -0.01
CA GLN A 285 -20.23 -12.06 0.79
C GLN A 285 -20.36 -11.84 2.29
N THR A 286 -20.90 -10.70 2.71
CA THR A 286 -21.07 -10.33 4.13
C THR A 286 -22.21 -11.10 4.80
N ILE A 287 -23.12 -11.74 4.03
CA ILE A 287 -24.32 -12.44 4.54
C ILE A 287 -24.14 -13.98 4.64
N ALA A 288 -23.02 -14.54 4.20
CA ALA A 288 -22.79 -15.98 4.20
C ALA A 288 -22.64 -16.64 5.60
N GLY A 289 -22.80 -15.89 6.69
CA GLY A 289 -22.80 -16.39 8.07
C GLY A 289 -24.17 -16.63 8.70
N SER A 290 -25.28 -16.38 8.00
CA SER A 290 -26.61 -16.66 8.55
C SER A 290 -27.06 -18.10 8.16
N PRO A 291 -27.45 -18.95 9.13
CA PRO A 291 -27.99 -20.25 8.81
C PRO A 291 -29.32 -20.07 8.06
N ARG A 292 -29.41 -20.63 6.84
CA ARG A 292 -30.65 -20.75 6.13
C ARG A 292 -31.63 -21.56 7.00
N THR A 293 -32.64 -20.90 7.55
CA THR A 293 -33.77 -21.58 8.16
C THR A 293 -34.44 -22.45 7.07
N GLY A 294 -34.32 -23.78 7.24
CA GLY A 294 -34.95 -24.73 6.39
C GLY A 294 -36.46 -24.56 6.41
N GLY A 295 -37.02 -24.10 5.32
CA GLY A 295 -38.42 -24.18 5.03
C GLY A 295 -38.75 -25.60 4.62
N GLY A 296 -39.28 -26.42 5.57
CA GLY A 296 -39.90 -27.68 5.24
C GLY A 296 -41.10 -27.43 4.34
N LYS A 297 -41.20 -28.23 3.28
CA LYS A 297 -42.46 -28.46 2.60
C LYS A 297 -42.90 -29.87 2.96
N VAL A 298 -44.07 -29.94 3.54
CA VAL A 298 -44.94 -31.10 3.62
C VAL A 298 -45.37 -31.51 2.20
#